data_2de602a1501a3d1493e886598104b7bc
#
_entry.id   2de602a1501a3d1493e886598104b7bc
#
_cell.length_a   1.000
_cell.length_b   1.000
_cell.length_c   1.000
_cell.angle_alpha   90.00
_cell.angle_beta   90.00
_cell.angle_gamma   90.00
#
_symmetry.space_group_name_H-M   'P 1'
#
loop_
_entity.id
_entity.type
_entity.pdbx_description
1 polymer ?
#
loop_
_entity_poly.entity_id
_entity_poly.type
_entity_poly.pdbx_seq_one_letter_code
_entity_poly.pdbx_strand_id
1 'polypeptide(L)'
;AQIAQEKERVYAPLLTREEEGVSPLEMKERLQRLMDEYAGGSSQFYRVNEQQLDYALRHIKILQSQFKHLRARDLHDLMQANETMDRVDVAEAVVHHLKARKETRWAGWQTRSDYPQRDDENFDCFVESRRDPATGEMTTFTRPYEQLLPGDRYKP
;
A
#
# COMPACT_ATOMS: atom_id res chain seq x y z
N ALA A 1 -6.37 -12.87 -24.97
CA ALA A 1 -5.28 -11.88 -24.78
C ALA A 1 -4.97 -11.67 -23.29
N GLN A 2 -5.90 -11.25 -22.43
CA GLN A 2 -5.68 -10.96 -21.01
C GLN A 2 -5.13 -12.14 -20.19
N ILE A 3 -5.69 -13.35 -20.37
CA ILE A 3 -5.22 -14.56 -19.67
C ILE A 3 -3.77 -14.91 -20.04
N ALA A 4 -3.38 -14.74 -21.29
CA ALA A 4 -2.00 -15.01 -21.72
C ALA A 4 -1.03 -14.00 -21.09
N GLN A 5 -1.38 -12.73 -21.12
CA GLN A 5 -0.59 -11.67 -20.52
C GLN A 5 -0.42 -11.86 -19.00
N GLU A 6 -1.49 -12.26 -18.30
CA GLU A 6 -1.41 -12.53 -16.86
C GLU A 6 -0.54 -13.75 -16.54
N LYS A 7 -0.62 -14.81 -17.37
CA LYS A 7 0.31 -15.93 -17.22
C LYS A 7 1.77 -15.52 -17.40
N GLU A 8 2.06 -14.72 -18.41
CA GLU A 8 3.42 -14.20 -18.61
C GLU A 8 3.89 -13.41 -17.40
N ARG A 9 3.06 -12.52 -16.84
CA ARG A 9 3.36 -11.75 -15.64
C ARG A 9 3.67 -12.65 -14.44
N VAL A 10 2.80 -13.63 -14.17
CA VAL A 10 2.91 -14.53 -13.00
C VAL A 10 4.17 -15.38 -13.06
N TYR A 11 4.54 -15.87 -14.23
CA TYR A 11 5.70 -16.76 -14.41
C TYR A 11 7.01 -16.03 -14.75
N ALA A 12 6.97 -14.74 -15.02
CA ALA A 12 8.15 -13.95 -15.37
C ALA A 12 9.34 -14.11 -14.38
N PRO A 13 9.13 -14.20 -13.04
CA PRO A 13 10.24 -14.36 -12.10
C PRO A 13 11.06 -15.64 -12.30
N LEU A 14 10.49 -16.72 -12.85
CA LEU A 14 11.23 -17.95 -13.17
C LEU A 14 12.17 -17.80 -14.36
N LEU A 15 11.96 -16.79 -15.19
CA LEU A 15 12.76 -16.53 -16.40
C LEU A 15 13.89 -15.54 -16.15
N THR A 16 13.91 -14.88 -14.98
CA THR A 16 14.93 -13.90 -14.60
C THR A 16 16.21 -14.63 -14.17
N ARG A 17 17.35 -14.24 -14.74
CA ARG A 17 18.65 -14.83 -14.39
C ARG A 17 19.05 -14.47 -12.95
N GLU A 18 19.70 -15.39 -12.26
CA GLU A 18 20.08 -15.22 -10.85
C GLU A 18 20.98 -14.00 -10.62
N GLU A 19 21.88 -13.74 -11.54
CA GLU A 19 22.88 -12.65 -11.48
C GLU A 19 22.24 -11.26 -11.64
N GLU A 20 21.07 -11.20 -12.30
CA GLU A 20 20.38 -9.94 -12.63
C GLU A 20 19.14 -9.68 -11.76
N GLY A 21 18.80 -10.62 -10.90
CA GLY A 21 17.51 -10.65 -10.23
C GLY A 21 17.55 -10.26 -8.74
N VAL A 22 16.46 -9.66 -8.27
CA VAL A 22 16.19 -9.38 -6.85
C VAL A 22 15.39 -10.52 -6.28
N SER A 23 15.78 -11.03 -5.11
CA SER A 23 15.00 -12.09 -4.45
C SER A 23 13.69 -11.53 -3.86
N PRO A 24 12.63 -12.35 -3.77
CA PRO A 24 11.38 -11.95 -3.10
C PRO A 24 11.60 -11.48 -1.65
N LEU A 25 12.50 -12.16 -0.93
CA LEU A 25 12.84 -11.81 0.44
C LEU A 25 13.45 -10.40 0.53
N GLU A 26 14.42 -10.10 -0.33
CA GLU A 26 15.07 -8.79 -0.35
C GLU A 26 14.08 -7.67 -0.66
N MET A 27 13.20 -7.85 -1.64
CA MET A 27 12.18 -6.85 -1.95
C MET A 27 11.18 -6.68 -0.80
N LYS A 28 10.77 -7.77 -0.15
CA LYS A 28 9.91 -7.75 1.02
C LYS A 28 10.54 -6.96 2.18
N GLU A 29 11.83 -7.18 2.47
CA GLU A 29 12.55 -6.45 3.51
C GLU A 29 12.66 -4.96 3.20
N ARG A 30 12.91 -4.60 1.94
CA ARG A 30 12.91 -3.19 1.49
C ARG A 30 11.55 -2.54 1.72
N LEU A 31 10.45 -3.24 1.36
CA LEU A 31 9.10 -2.76 1.61
C LEU A 31 8.81 -2.60 3.10
N GLN A 32 9.18 -3.58 3.92
CA GLN A 32 8.96 -3.53 5.37
C GLN A 32 9.66 -2.32 6.01
N ARG A 33 10.92 -2.07 5.67
CA ARG A 33 11.66 -0.89 6.15
C ARG A 33 11.02 0.40 5.69
N LEU A 34 10.63 0.47 4.42
CA LEU A 34 9.96 1.64 3.86
C LEU A 34 8.67 1.97 4.61
N MET A 35 7.81 0.98 4.82
CA MET A 35 6.54 1.16 5.52
C MET A 35 6.75 1.50 7.00
N ASP A 36 7.73 0.88 7.65
CA ASP A 36 8.04 1.17 9.05
C ASP A 36 8.55 2.60 9.23
N GLU A 37 9.44 3.08 8.36
CA GLU A 37 10.07 4.39 8.47
C GLU A 37 9.17 5.54 8.00
N TYR A 38 8.36 5.32 6.95
CA TYR A 38 7.67 6.43 6.27
C TYR A 38 6.14 6.32 6.24
N ALA A 39 5.56 5.19 6.65
CA ALA A 39 4.12 5.01 6.70
C ALA A 39 3.57 4.74 8.11
N GLY A 40 4.31 5.17 9.13
CA GLY A 40 3.86 5.09 10.52
C GLY A 40 3.98 3.69 11.12
N GLY A 41 5.08 2.99 10.87
CA GLY A 41 5.37 1.71 11.52
C GLY A 41 5.77 1.86 12.99
N SER A 42 6.12 0.74 13.61
CA SER A 42 6.41 0.65 15.04
C SER A 42 7.62 1.48 15.46
N SER A 43 8.66 1.58 14.61
CA SER A 43 9.85 2.40 14.89
C SER A 43 9.52 3.90 14.97
N GLN A 44 8.44 4.32 14.33
CA GLN A 44 7.93 5.70 14.33
C GLN A 44 6.82 5.92 15.38
N PHE A 45 6.60 4.96 16.27
CA PHE A 45 5.52 5.00 17.25
C PHE A 45 4.14 5.26 16.60
N TYR A 46 3.91 4.68 15.41
CA TYR A 46 2.69 4.82 14.62
C TYR A 46 2.37 6.27 14.23
N ARG A 47 3.38 7.12 14.11
CA ARG A 47 3.25 8.53 13.71
C ARG A 47 3.69 8.71 12.27
N VAL A 48 2.98 9.56 11.56
CA VAL A 48 3.27 9.87 10.16
C VAL A 48 2.81 11.29 9.82
N ASN A 49 3.40 11.88 8.82
CA ASN A 49 3.00 13.17 8.25
C ASN A 49 3.00 13.12 6.72
N GLU A 50 2.49 14.20 6.09
CA GLU A 50 2.37 14.30 4.64
C GLU A 50 3.69 14.08 3.91
N GLN A 51 4.78 14.68 4.42
CA GLN A 51 6.09 14.58 3.78
C GLN A 51 6.64 13.14 3.79
N GLN A 52 6.44 12.42 4.91
CA GLN A 52 6.82 11.01 5.00
C GLN A 52 6.00 10.16 4.03
N LEU A 53 4.69 10.40 3.93
CA LEU A 53 3.81 9.68 3.00
C LEU A 53 4.16 9.96 1.53
N ASP A 54 4.55 11.19 1.19
CA ASP A 54 5.05 11.51 -0.15
C ASP A 54 6.34 10.76 -0.48
N TYR A 55 7.22 10.65 0.50
CA TYR A 55 8.45 9.88 0.36
C TYR A 55 8.12 8.39 0.17
N ALA A 56 7.21 7.83 0.98
CA ALA A 56 6.77 6.44 0.86
C ALA A 56 6.21 6.13 -0.53
N LEU A 57 5.32 6.97 -1.06
CA LEU A 57 4.74 6.78 -2.40
C LEU A 57 5.81 6.76 -3.50
N ARG A 58 6.76 7.69 -3.46
CA ARG A 58 7.85 7.71 -4.44
C ARG A 58 8.67 6.42 -4.41
N HIS A 59 9.00 5.92 -3.23
CA HIS A 59 9.77 4.70 -3.07
C HIS A 59 8.99 3.43 -3.39
N ILE A 60 7.67 3.39 -3.12
CA ILE A 60 6.80 2.32 -3.59
C ILE A 60 6.81 2.23 -5.11
N LYS A 61 6.75 3.36 -5.83
CA LYS A 61 6.87 3.38 -7.30
C LYS A 61 8.21 2.83 -7.78
N ILE A 62 9.29 3.09 -7.05
CA ILE A 62 10.60 2.48 -7.35
C ILE A 62 10.54 0.97 -7.16
N LEU A 63 9.96 0.46 -6.07
CA LEU A 63 9.79 -0.98 -5.85
C LEU A 63 8.93 -1.61 -6.96
N GLN A 64 7.82 -0.99 -7.35
CA GLN A 64 6.99 -1.46 -8.46
C GLN A 64 7.77 -1.54 -9.79
N SER A 65 8.63 -0.56 -10.06
CA SER A 65 9.48 -0.58 -11.26
C SER A 65 10.50 -1.73 -11.28
N GLN A 66 10.80 -2.30 -10.12
CA GLN A 66 11.71 -3.43 -9.95
C GLN A 66 11.03 -4.80 -10.08
N PHE A 67 9.71 -4.89 -10.23
CA PHE A 67 9.01 -6.17 -10.38
C PHE A 67 9.55 -7.00 -11.54
N LYS A 68 9.93 -6.36 -12.63
CA LYS A 68 10.56 -7.01 -13.79
C LYS A 68 11.91 -7.67 -13.50
N HIS A 69 12.52 -7.35 -12.38
CA HIS A 69 13.79 -7.91 -11.91
C HIS A 69 13.61 -8.92 -10.78
N LEU A 70 12.36 -9.22 -10.36
CA LEU A 70 12.13 -10.29 -9.40
C LEU A 70 12.55 -11.63 -10.02
N ARG A 71 13.25 -12.44 -9.24
CA ARG A 71 13.65 -13.79 -9.64
C ARG A 71 13.06 -14.85 -8.72
N ALA A 72 12.76 -16.00 -9.27
CA ALA A 72 12.33 -17.18 -8.54
C ALA A 72 13.16 -18.39 -9.00
N ARG A 73 13.69 -19.15 -8.05
CA ARG A 73 14.49 -20.37 -8.32
C ARG A 73 13.60 -21.59 -8.52
N ASP A 74 12.42 -21.55 -7.91
CA ASP A 74 11.43 -22.64 -7.93
C ASP A 74 10.01 -22.08 -7.76
N LEU A 75 9.02 -22.97 -7.67
CA LEU A 75 7.61 -22.59 -7.51
C LEU A 75 7.31 -21.95 -6.15
N HIS A 76 8.07 -22.26 -5.11
CA HIS A 76 7.91 -21.63 -3.79
C HIS A 76 8.39 -20.17 -3.84
N ASP A 77 9.57 -19.92 -4.40
CA ASP A 77 10.06 -18.56 -4.64
C ASP A 77 9.11 -17.78 -5.57
N LEU A 78 8.53 -18.44 -6.58
CA LEU A 78 7.55 -17.84 -7.47
C LEU A 78 6.30 -17.35 -6.72
N MET A 79 5.78 -18.17 -5.82
CA MET A 79 4.67 -17.78 -4.95
C MET A 79 5.04 -16.56 -4.10
N GLN A 80 6.22 -16.57 -3.46
CA GLN A 80 6.72 -15.45 -2.68
C GLN A 80 6.93 -14.18 -3.51
N ALA A 81 7.39 -14.31 -4.76
CA ALA A 81 7.53 -13.17 -5.67
C ALA A 81 6.18 -12.51 -5.96
N ASN A 82 5.17 -13.30 -6.32
CA ASN A 82 3.82 -12.78 -6.58
C ASN A 82 3.20 -12.16 -5.30
N GLU A 83 3.29 -12.83 -4.15
CA GLU A 83 2.84 -12.25 -2.87
C GLU A 83 3.55 -10.93 -2.55
N THR A 84 4.82 -10.80 -2.88
CA THR A 84 5.58 -9.57 -2.62
C THR A 84 5.12 -8.45 -3.53
N MET A 85 4.85 -8.71 -4.81
CA MET A 85 4.25 -7.74 -5.73
C MET A 85 2.90 -7.24 -5.20
N ASP A 86 2.02 -8.17 -4.79
CA ASP A 86 0.71 -7.82 -4.23
C ASP A 86 0.85 -6.96 -2.96
N ARG A 87 1.80 -7.27 -2.09
CA ARG A 87 2.09 -6.47 -0.88
C ARG A 87 2.56 -5.06 -1.20
N VAL A 88 3.36 -4.88 -2.23
CA VAL A 88 3.79 -3.54 -2.68
C VAL A 88 2.58 -2.74 -3.21
N ASP A 89 1.69 -3.38 -3.96
CA ASP A 89 0.47 -2.74 -4.46
C ASP A 89 -0.51 -2.37 -3.33
N VAL A 90 -0.66 -3.25 -2.34
CA VAL A 90 -1.45 -2.96 -1.13
C VAL A 90 -0.81 -1.82 -0.32
N ALA A 91 0.50 -1.78 -0.19
CA ALA A 91 1.20 -0.69 0.50
C ALA A 91 0.95 0.67 -0.18
N GLU A 92 0.91 0.72 -1.51
CA GLU A 92 0.51 1.93 -2.24
C GLU A 92 -0.89 2.39 -1.84
N ALA A 93 -1.86 1.46 -1.82
CA ALA A 93 -3.23 1.78 -1.41
C ALA A 93 -3.27 2.31 0.04
N VAL A 94 -2.57 1.65 0.96
CA VAL A 94 -2.50 2.08 2.37
C VAL A 94 -1.96 3.50 2.47
N VAL A 95 -0.87 3.82 1.79
CA VAL A 95 -0.27 5.16 1.86
C VAL A 95 -1.20 6.22 1.25
N HIS A 96 -1.89 5.91 0.15
CA HIS A 96 -2.89 6.82 -0.42
C HIS A 96 -4.05 7.09 0.55
N HIS A 97 -4.54 6.06 1.26
CA HIS A 97 -5.58 6.22 2.28
C HIS A 97 -5.10 7.05 3.47
N LEU A 98 -3.86 6.81 3.96
CA LEU A 98 -3.26 7.62 5.02
C LEU A 98 -3.12 9.09 4.61
N LYS A 99 -2.75 9.37 3.36
CA LYS A 99 -2.68 10.74 2.82
C LYS A 99 -4.04 11.40 2.72
N ALA A 100 -5.04 10.67 2.21
CA ALA A 100 -6.39 11.21 2.01
C ALA A 100 -7.06 11.60 3.33
N ARG A 101 -6.83 10.81 4.40
CA ARG A 101 -7.43 11.08 5.72
C ARG A 101 -6.55 12.05 6.52
N LYS A 102 -6.93 13.32 6.49
CA LYS A 102 -6.21 14.42 7.17
C LYS A 102 -6.71 14.64 8.60
N GLU A 103 -6.68 13.57 9.39
CA GLU A 103 -7.10 13.57 10.80
C GLU A 103 -6.35 12.49 11.57
N THR A 104 -6.44 12.52 12.90
CA THR A 104 -6.04 11.45 13.80
C THR A 104 -7.26 10.87 14.48
N ARG A 105 -7.80 9.75 13.96
CA ARG A 105 -8.97 9.07 14.51
C ARG A 105 -8.60 8.00 15.54
N TRP A 106 -7.46 7.35 15.35
CA TRP A 106 -6.99 6.20 16.13
C TRP A 106 -5.66 6.52 16.81
N ALA A 107 -5.69 7.51 17.69
CA ALA A 107 -4.50 7.93 18.43
C ALA A 107 -3.83 6.72 19.12
N GLY A 108 -2.50 6.62 18.97
CA GLY A 108 -1.71 5.50 19.49
C GLY A 108 -1.54 4.33 18.53
N TRP A 109 -2.38 4.21 17.48
CA TRP A 109 -2.25 3.19 16.41
C TRP A 109 -1.96 3.80 15.05
N GLN A 110 -2.50 5.02 14.82
CA GLN A 110 -2.29 5.77 13.59
C GLN A 110 -2.45 7.24 13.92
N THR A 111 -1.33 7.94 14.00
CA THR A 111 -1.32 9.37 14.34
C THR A 111 -0.76 10.18 13.18
N ARG A 112 -1.57 11.11 12.67
CA ARG A 112 -1.12 12.16 11.74
C ARG A 112 -0.53 13.30 12.56
N SER A 113 0.79 13.44 12.60
CA SER A 113 1.45 14.48 13.39
C SER A 113 1.19 15.90 12.85
N ASP A 114 0.84 16.01 11.58
CA ASP A 114 0.41 17.22 10.88
C ASP A 114 -1.11 17.52 11.04
N TYR A 115 -1.92 16.49 11.39
CA TYR A 115 -3.35 16.61 11.65
C TYR A 115 -3.69 15.85 12.94
N PRO A 116 -3.30 16.35 14.13
CA PRO A 116 -3.36 15.58 15.37
C PRO A 116 -4.76 15.41 15.96
N GLN A 117 -5.74 16.14 15.45
CA GLN A 117 -7.11 16.11 15.93
C GLN A 117 -7.99 15.19 15.07
N ARG A 118 -9.04 14.66 15.68
CA ARG A 118 -10.15 13.98 14.99
C ARG A 118 -11.03 15.04 14.31
N ASP A 119 -11.49 14.74 13.10
CA ASP A 119 -12.32 15.62 12.29
C ASP A 119 -13.53 14.86 11.76
N ASP A 120 -14.60 14.84 12.55
CA ASP A 120 -15.86 14.18 12.17
C ASP A 120 -16.65 14.98 11.13
N GLU A 121 -16.43 16.28 11.01
CA GLU A 121 -17.10 17.11 10.01
C GLU A 121 -16.73 16.68 8.59
N ASN A 122 -15.44 16.40 8.35
CA ASN A 122 -14.93 16.07 7.03
C ASN A 122 -14.68 14.57 6.82
N PHE A 123 -14.48 13.80 7.89
CA PHE A 123 -14.03 12.41 7.80
C PHE A 123 -14.94 11.38 8.49
N ASP A 124 -16.21 11.72 8.82
CA ASP A 124 -17.20 10.70 9.17
C ASP A 124 -17.74 10.02 7.89
N CYS A 125 -16.81 9.39 7.18
CA CYS A 125 -17.03 8.79 5.87
C CYS A 125 -16.04 7.63 5.63
N PHE A 126 -16.33 6.82 4.61
CA PHE A 126 -15.37 5.88 4.06
C PHE A 126 -14.42 6.61 3.10
N VAL A 127 -13.14 6.31 3.20
CA VAL A 127 -12.15 6.63 2.17
C VAL A 127 -11.98 5.40 1.30
N GLU A 128 -12.18 5.55 0.02
CA GLU A 128 -12.06 4.48 -0.96
C GLU A 128 -10.98 4.84 -1.99
N SER A 129 -10.42 3.83 -2.64
CA SER A 129 -9.44 4.04 -3.71
C SER A 129 -9.82 3.25 -4.96
N ARG A 130 -9.40 3.78 -6.10
CA ARG A 130 -9.53 3.14 -7.40
C ARG A 130 -8.23 3.30 -8.16
N ARG A 131 -7.76 2.19 -8.74
CA ARG A 131 -6.67 2.21 -9.72
C ARG A 131 -7.25 2.37 -11.11
N ASP A 132 -6.78 3.35 -11.87
CA ASP A 132 -7.11 3.50 -13.28
C ASP A 132 -6.44 2.36 -14.06
N PRO A 133 -7.21 1.53 -14.79
CA PRO A 133 -6.64 0.40 -15.54
C PRO A 133 -5.79 0.83 -16.75
N ALA A 134 -5.96 2.06 -17.25
CA ALA A 134 -5.23 2.56 -18.41
C ALA A 134 -3.89 3.20 -18.01
N THR A 135 -3.86 3.95 -16.90
CA THR A 135 -2.65 4.67 -16.45
C THR A 135 -1.93 3.96 -15.29
N GLY A 136 -2.62 3.08 -14.56
CA GLY A 136 -2.13 2.47 -13.32
C GLY A 136 -2.11 3.43 -12.14
N GLU A 137 -2.59 4.65 -12.29
CA GLU A 137 -2.63 5.63 -11.21
C GLU A 137 -3.73 5.30 -10.20
N MET A 138 -3.42 5.51 -8.92
CA MET A 138 -4.37 5.34 -7.83
C MET A 138 -4.94 6.69 -7.41
N THR A 139 -6.26 6.78 -7.37
CA THR A 139 -7.00 7.93 -6.87
C THR A 139 -7.79 7.55 -5.64
N THR A 140 -7.99 8.49 -4.72
CA THR A 140 -8.84 8.32 -3.53
C THR A 140 -10.05 9.23 -3.63
N PHE A 141 -11.16 8.76 -3.08
CA PHE A 141 -12.41 9.51 -2.96
C PHE A 141 -13.12 9.14 -1.66
N THR A 142 -14.06 9.96 -1.24
CA THR A 142 -14.86 9.70 -0.04
C THR A 142 -16.26 9.24 -0.42
N ARG A 143 -16.81 8.34 0.39
CA ARG A 143 -18.21 7.92 0.32
C ARG A 143 -18.85 8.14 1.71
N PRO A 144 -20.03 8.79 1.78
CA PRO A 144 -20.73 8.98 3.03
C PRO A 144 -20.94 7.66 3.78
N TYR A 145 -20.84 7.71 5.10
CA TYR A 145 -21.25 6.59 5.93
C TYR A 145 -22.76 6.43 5.87
N GLU A 146 -23.22 5.26 5.44
CA GLU A 146 -24.61 4.89 5.44
C GLU A 146 -24.88 3.93 6.61
N GLN A 147 -25.84 4.31 7.46
CA GLN A 147 -26.27 3.45 8.54
C GLN A 147 -27.07 2.26 7.95
N LEU A 148 -26.49 1.06 8.03
CA LEU A 148 -27.07 -0.16 7.47
C LEU A 148 -28.12 -0.81 8.41
N LEU A 149 -27.99 -0.60 9.72
CA LEU A 149 -28.88 -1.23 10.71
C LEU A 149 -29.52 -0.17 11.61
N PRO A 150 -30.82 -0.31 11.95
CA PRO A 150 -31.48 0.55 12.93
C PRO A 150 -30.77 0.45 14.29
N GLY A 151 -30.38 1.57 14.86
CA GLY A 151 -29.68 1.60 16.16
C GLY A 151 -28.17 1.53 16.09
N ASP A 152 -27.57 1.38 14.89
CA ASP A 152 -26.13 1.37 14.65
C ASP A 152 -25.57 2.81 14.74
N ARG A 153 -25.88 3.48 15.85
CA ARG A 153 -25.37 4.81 16.16
C ARG A 153 -24.28 4.66 17.20
N TYR A 154 -23.06 4.45 16.77
CA TYR A 154 -21.94 4.80 17.63
C TYR A 154 -21.84 6.33 17.65
N LYS A 155 -22.44 6.93 18.68
CA LYS A 155 -22.07 8.28 19.12
C LYS A 155 -21.00 8.10 20.18
N PRO A 156 -19.78 8.65 19.97
CA PRO A 156 -18.77 8.69 20.99
C PRO A 156 -19.24 9.49 22.20
#